data_818b92e458f00a0ea708aff3095e3ca3
#
_entry.id   818b92e458f00a0ea708aff3095e3ca3
#
_cell.length_a   1.000
_cell.length_b   1.000
_cell.length_c   1.000
_cell.angle_alpha   90.00
_cell.angle_beta   90.00
_cell.angle_gamma   90.00
#
_symmetry.space_group_name_H-M   'P 1'
#
loop_
_entity.id
_entity.type
_entity.pdbx_description
1 polymer ?
#
loop_
_entity_poly.entity_id
_entity_poly.type
_entity_poly.pdbx_seq_one_letter_code
_entity_poly.pdbx_strand_id
1 'polypeptide(L)'
;MNIVLVKGEDIPENSPENIPEPKVKEVSFVQTEEYNTPTSLKYQDFEDEPEESEPAEDEYEKYKNIQGIDFEAAVTNCGTEDTFIQALEIFYNSLDKKADEIETYEREKDIKNYTVKVHALKSAARLVGALELSADAKHLEEAGDNNDVHEIEHKTPALLSKYRSYKPILAKVFGGGEEDTSLPEISLDELNEMYSMIKGFAQDFDLDNIDHMMEEAKKFRIPEAEREKFEKIKECVTNADWGGLEELL
;
A
#
# COMPACT_ATOMS: atom_id res chain seq x y z
N MET A 1 61.11 26.93 7.88
CA MET A 1 60.57 27.02 6.52
C MET A 1 59.16 27.55 6.66
N ASN A 2 58.86 28.64 5.98
CA ASN A 2 57.84 29.61 6.29
C ASN A 2 56.39 29.06 6.18
N ILE A 3 55.62 29.31 7.25
CA ILE A 3 54.18 29.22 7.28
C ILE A 3 53.64 30.58 6.83
N VAL A 4 52.89 30.62 5.73
CA VAL A 4 52.17 31.81 5.25
C VAL A 4 50.74 31.71 5.76
N LEU A 5 50.39 32.57 6.71
CA LEU A 5 49.03 32.85 7.16
C LEU A 5 48.38 33.81 6.13
N VAL A 6 47.32 33.37 5.49
CA VAL A 6 46.46 34.26 4.68
C VAL A 6 45.30 34.70 5.57
N LYS A 7 45.23 36.04 5.73
CA LYS A 7 44.19 36.77 6.45
C LYS A 7 42.83 36.58 5.77
N GLY A 8 41.77 36.43 6.60
CA GLY A 8 40.38 36.42 6.18
C GLY A 8 39.94 37.76 5.58
N GLU A 9 39.12 37.65 4.56
CA GLU A 9 38.34 38.76 4.02
C GLU A 9 36.90 38.69 4.54
N ASP A 10 36.40 39.87 4.83
CA ASP A 10 35.16 40.17 5.52
C ASP A 10 33.94 39.68 4.76
N ILE A 11 33.02 39.03 5.48
CA ILE A 11 31.65 38.73 5.00
C ILE A 11 30.77 39.93 5.43
N PRO A 12 30.08 40.62 4.50
CA PRO A 12 29.15 41.66 4.88
C PRO A 12 27.86 41.05 5.46
N GLU A 13 27.48 41.47 6.64
CA GLU A 13 26.14 41.32 7.20
C GLU A 13 25.11 41.99 6.26
N ASN A 14 24.15 41.20 5.78
CA ASN A 14 22.98 41.72 5.12
C ASN A 14 21.73 41.40 5.95
N SER A 15 21.23 42.41 6.64
CA SER A 15 19.96 42.42 7.35
C SER A 15 18.78 42.22 6.39
N PRO A 16 17.71 41.55 6.85
CA PRO A 16 16.50 41.40 6.01
C PRO A 16 15.60 42.63 6.13
N GLU A 17 15.67 43.52 5.15
CA GLU A 17 14.65 44.56 5.00
C GLU A 17 13.82 44.37 3.74
N ASN A 18 12.50 44.37 3.95
CA ASN A 18 11.44 44.69 2.99
C ASN A 18 11.16 43.68 1.86
N ILE A 19 10.29 42.73 2.18
CA ILE A 19 9.44 42.10 1.15
C ILE A 19 8.10 42.89 1.11
N PRO A 20 7.71 43.54 0.00
CA PRO A 20 6.43 44.23 -0.09
C PRO A 20 5.31 43.20 -0.24
N GLU A 21 4.25 43.38 0.57
CA GLU A 21 3.02 42.58 0.50
C GLU A 21 2.34 42.72 -0.89
N PRO A 22 1.75 41.63 -1.41
CA PRO A 22 1.02 41.68 -2.66
C PRO A 22 -0.30 42.46 -2.44
N LYS A 23 -0.49 43.56 -3.16
CA LYS A 23 -1.75 44.33 -3.21
C LYS A 23 -2.85 43.43 -3.78
N VAL A 24 -3.84 43.14 -2.96
CA VAL A 24 -5.11 42.54 -3.37
C VAL A 24 -5.85 43.59 -4.18
N LYS A 25 -6.09 43.34 -5.45
CA LYS A 25 -6.98 44.16 -6.29
C LYS A 25 -8.41 43.76 -5.94
N GLU A 26 -9.16 44.70 -5.41
CA GLU A 26 -10.62 44.62 -5.33
C GLU A 26 -11.20 44.45 -6.74
N VAL A 27 -11.88 43.33 -6.94
CA VAL A 27 -12.66 43.07 -8.13
C VAL A 27 -14.06 43.60 -7.84
N SER A 28 -14.40 44.72 -8.44
CA SER A 28 -15.73 45.30 -8.40
C SER A 28 -16.74 44.41 -9.12
N PHE A 29 -17.79 44.06 -8.41
CA PHE A 29 -18.94 43.30 -8.90
C PHE A 29 -19.70 44.15 -9.90
N VAL A 30 -19.68 43.78 -11.18
CA VAL A 30 -20.53 44.36 -12.21
C VAL A 30 -21.86 43.62 -12.17
N GLN A 31 -22.92 44.33 -11.83
CA GLN A 31 -24.30 43.88 -12.01
C GLN A 31 -24.57 43.69 -13.51
N THR A 32 -24.86 42.49 -13.93
CA THR A 32 -25.41 42.20 -15.25
C THR A 32 -26.89 41.85 -15.16
N GLU A 33 -27.57 42.41 -16.08
CA GLU A 33 -29.00 42.56 -16.31
C GLU A 33 -29.80 41.24 -16.23
N GLU A 34 -31.07 41.44 -15.78
CA GLU A 34 -32.13 40.44 -15.76
C GLU A 34 -32.38 39.85 -17.17
N TYR A 35 -32.13 38.56 -17.33
CA TYR A 35 -32.69 37.81 -18.44
C TYR A 35 -33.95 37.08 -17.97
N ASN A 36 -35.09 37.59 -18.52
CA ASN A 36 -36.41 36.98 -18.45
C ASN A 36 -36.38 35.59 -19.10
N THR A 37 -36.52 34.51 -18.35
CA THR A 37 -36.76 33.16 -18.85
C THR A 37 -38.22 32.78 -18.65
N PRO A 38 -38.87 32.15 -19.67
CA PRO A 38 -40.27 31.78 -19.57
C PRO A 38 -40.46 30.53 -18.69
N THR A 39 -41.51 30.61 -17.95
CA THR A 39 -42.09 29.66 -17.02
C THR A 39 -42.31 28.27 -17.62
N SER A 40 -42.14 27.27 -16.77
CA SER A 40 -42.64 25.89 -16.80
C SER A 40 -41.81 24.83 -17.50
N LEU A 41 -40.86 24.27 -16.75
CA LEU A 41 -40.59 22.83 -16.74
C LEU A 41 -40.48 22.43 -15.28
N LYS A 42 -41.45 21.60 -14.83
CA LYS A 42 -41.43 20.97 -13.52
C LYS A 42 -40.20 20.07 -13.44
N TYR A 43 -39.19 20.48 -12.67
CA TYR A 43 -38.19 19.53 -12.17
C TYR A 43 -38.90 18.63 -11.18
N GLN A 44 -39.02 17.35 -11.51
CA GLN A 44 -39.25 16.30 -10.55
C GLN A 44 -37.95 16.18 -9.75
N ASP A 45 -38.09 16.36 -8.46
CA ASP A 45 -37.05 16.05 -7.52
C ASP A 45 -36.66 14.57 -7.66
N PHE A 46 -35.52 14.31 -8.30
CA PHE A 46 -34.78 13.08 -8.13
C PHE A 46 -33.83 13.32 -6.95
N GLU A 47 -34.35 13.22 -5.75
CA GLU A 47 -33.59 12.87 -4.58
C GLU A 47 -33.30 11.35 -4.65
N ASP A 48 -32.36 10.95 -5.48
CA ASP A 48 -31.63 9.71 -5.32
C ASP A 48 -30.16 10.12 -5.19
N GLU A 49 -29.78 10.53 -3.99
CA GLU A 49 -28.42 10.28 -3.53
C GLU A 49 -28.21 8.78 -3.60
N PRO A 50 -27.13 8.27 -4.24
CA PRO A 50 -26.80 6.85 -4.09
C PRO A 50 -26.63 6.63 -2.59
N GLU A 51 -27.52 5.87 -1.97
CA GLU A 51 -27.25 5.27 -0.66
C GLU A 51 -25.92 4.53 -0.84
N GLU A 52 -24.84 5.10 -0.30
CA GLU A 52 -23.67 4.33 0.05
C GLU A 52 -24.20 3.27 1.01
N SER A 53 -24.47 2.09 0.46
CA SER A 53 -24.81 0.94 1.27
C SER A 53 -23.59 0.68 2.14
N GLU A 54 -23.69 1.01 3.43
CA GLU A 54 -22.72 0.54 4.40
C GLU A 54 -22.53 -0.96 4.15
N PRO A 55 -21.30 -1.43 3.91
CA PRO A 55 -21.04 -2.85 3.66
C PRO A 55 -21.61 -3.62 4.85
N ALA A 56 -22.32 -4.69 4.59
CA ALA A 56 -22.99 -5.47 5.60
C ALA A 56 -21.96 -5.84 6.69
N GLU A 57 -22.34 -5.69 7.98
CA GLU A 57 -21.48 -5.96 9.17
C GLU A 57 -20.76 -7.32 9.12
N ASP A 58 -21.17 -8.21 8.23
CA ASP A 58 -20.66 -9.57 8.03
C ASP A 58 -19.37 -9.61 7.18
N GLU A 59 -19.07 -8.60 6.36
CA GLU A 59 -17.93 -8.61 5.46
C GLU A 59 -16.59 -8.45 6.20
N TYR A 60 -16.56 -7.68 7.29
CA TYR A 60 -15.36 -7.44 8.09
C TYR A 60 -15.12 -8.48 9.19
N GLU A 61 -16.10 -9.36 9.49
CA GLU A 61 -15.98 -10.34 10.58
C GLU A 61 -14.77 -11.29 10.43
N LYS A 62 -14.42 -11.68 9.19
CA LYS A 62 -13.25 -12.53 8.92
C LYS A 62 -11.92 -11.88 9.30
N TYR A 63 -11.89 -10.54 9.38
CA TYR A 63 -10.69 -9.78 9.71
C TYR A 63 -10.55 -9.48 11.20
N LYS A 64 -11.64 -9.46 11.96
CA LYS A 64 -11.66 -9.10 13.38
C LYS A 64 -10.94 -10.11 14.29
N ASN A 65 -10.84 -11.37 13.87
CA ASN A 65 -10.33 -12.48 14.69
C ASN A 65 -9.04 -13.12 14.13
N ILE A 66 -8.21 -12.36 13.44
CA ILE A 66 -6.93 -12.86 12.91
C ILE A 66 -5.93 -13.02 14.05
N GLN A 67 -5.40 -14.24 14.21
CA GLN A 67 -4.43 -14.53 15.26
C GLN A 67 -3.18 -13.65 15.14
N GLY A 68 -2.86 -12.93 16.22
CA GLY A 68 -1.68 -12.07 16.30
C GLY A 68 -1.86 -10.68 15.68
N ILE A 69 -3.07 -10.35 15.22
CA ILE A 69 -3.46 -9.02 14.74
C ILE A 69 -4.43 -8.38 15.73
N ASP A 70 -4.12 -7.19 16.18
CA ASP A 70 -5.02 -6.32 16.95
C ASP A 70 -5.82 -5.47 15.95
N PHE A 71 -7.06 -5.88 15.67
CA PHE A 71 -7.95 -5.25 14.71
C PHE A 71 -8.24 -3.78 15.06
N GLU A 72 -8.55 -3.48 16.33
CA GLU A 72 -8.89 -2.11 16.75
C GLU A 72 -7.69 -1.17 16.61
N ALA A 73 -6.51 -1.64 17.02
CA ALA A 73 -5.27 -0.89 16.83
C ALA A 73 -4.96 -0.69 15.34
N ALA A 74 -5.17 -1.70 14.50
CA ALA A 74 -4.93 -1.62 13.07
C ALA A 74 -5.87 -0.62 12.39
N VAL A 75 -7.17 -0.68 12.63
CA VAL A 75 -8.14 0.28 12.08
C VAL A 75 -7.83 1.70 12.57
N THR A 76 -7.46 1.86 13.85
CA THR A 76 -7.02 3.17 14.37
C THR A 76 -5.80 3.70 13.63
N ASN A 77 -4.82 2.84 13.30
CA ASN A 77 -3.60 3.23 12.58
C ASN A 77 -3.88 3.53 11.10
N CYS A 78 -4.78 2.81 10.47
CA CYS A 78 -5.13 2.95 9.05
C CYS A 78 -6.20 4.02 8.78
N GLY A 79 -7.02 4.33 9.78
CA GLY A 79 -8.11 5.30 9.70
C GLY A 79 -9.46 4.68 9.33
N THR A 80 -9.50 3.67 8.46
CA THR A 80 -10.72 2.93 8.07
C THR A 80 -10.45 1.44 8.00
N GLU A 81 -11.52 0.64 8.05
CA GLU A 81 -11.47 -0.81 7.88
C GLU A 81 -10.97 -1.20 6.48
N ASP A 82 -11.42 -0.53 5.44
CA ASP A 82 -10.97 -0.77 4.06
C ASP A 82 -9.47 -0.52 3.88
N THR A 83 -8.97 0.58 4.42
CA THR A 83 -7.53 0.90 4.37
C THR A 83 -6.72 -0.13 5.16
N PHE A 84 -7.24 -0.63 6.28
CA PHE A 84 -6.62 -1.73 7.02
C PHE A 84 -6.54 -3.01 6.18
N ILE A 85 -7.63 -3.41 5.51
CA ILE A 85 -7.67 -4.61 4.67
C ILE A 85 -6.65 -4.51 3.54
N GLN A 86 -6.58 -3.36 2.85
CA GLN A 86 -5.59 -3.11 1.80
C GLN A 86 -4.16 -3.21 2.36
N ALA A 87 -3.89 -2.59 3.51
CA ALA A 87 -2.58 -2.66 4.16
C ALA A 87 -2.22 -4.09 4.57
N LEU A 88 -3.18 -4.86 5.06
CA LEU A 88 -3.01 -6.25 5.45
C LEU A 88 -2.75 -7.15 4.23
N GLU A 89 -3.43 -6.91 3.11
CA GLU A 89 -3.19 -7.62 1.85
C GLU A 89 -1.77 -7.35 1.31
N ILE A 90 -1.34 -6.09 1.30
CA ILE A 90 0.03 -5.71 0.93
C ILE A 90 1.06 -6.37 1.86
N PHE A 91 0.77 -6.42 3.17
CA PHE A 91 1.61 -7.09 4.14
C PHE A 91 1.74 -8.59 3.82
N TYR A 92 0.64 -9.27 3.54
CA TYR A 92 0.59 -10.68 3.16
C TYR A 92 1.37 -10.97 1.87
N ASN A 93 1.11 -10.20 0.81
CA ASN A 93 1.72 -10.41 -0.51
C ASN A 93 3.24 -10.17 -0.51
N SER A 94 3.72 -9.20 0.28
CA SER A 94 5.14 -8.85 0.34
C SER A 94 5.93 -9.62 1.41
N LEU A 95 5.28 -10.47 2.21
CA LEU A 95 5.86 -11.11 3.40
C LEU A 95 7.12 -11.91 3.10
N ASP A 96 7.04 -12.87 2.17
CA ASP A 96 8.15 -13.79 1.87
C ASP A 96 9.36 -13.01 1.36
N LYS A 97 9.17 -12.15 0.37
CA LYS A 97 10.23 -11.30 -0.19
C LYS A 97 10.93 -10.45 0.86
N LYS A 98 10.14 -9.79 1.73
CA LYS A 98 10.72 -8.93 2.79
C LYS A 98 11.44 -9.75 3.86
N ALA A 99 10.94 -10.93 4.20
CA ALA A 99 11.61 -11.83 5.13
C ALA A 99 12.96 -12.30 4.56
N ASP A 100 13.01 -12.68 3.29
CA ASP A 100 14.22 -13.13 2.60
C ASP A 100 15.25 -11.99 2.44
N GLU A 101 14.80 -10.76 2.24
CA GLU A 101 15.69 -9.58 2.22
C GLU A 101 16.36 -9.37 3.59
N ILE A 102 15.60 -9.43 4.70
CA ILE A 102 16.15 -9.30 6.06
C ILE A 102 17.18 -10.42 6.34
N GLU A 103 16.84 -11.66 6.01
CA GLU A 103 17.72 -12.84 6.20
C GLU A 103 19.00 -12.70 5.37
N THR A 104 18.89 -12.19 4.16
CA THR A 104 20.03 -11.96 3.28
C THR A 104 20.99 -10.93 3.85
N TYR A 105 20.50 -9.76 4.28
CA TYR A 105 21.35 -8.71 4.86
C TYR A 105 21.98 -9.14 6.20
N GLU A 106 21.25 -9.94 7.01
CA GLU A 106 21.81 -10.53 8.23
C GLU A 106 22.98 -11.46 7.89
N ARG A 107 22.79 -12.40 6.96
CA ARG A 107 23.80 -13.36 6.52
C ARG A 107 25.03 -12.67 5.89
N GLU A 108 24.82 -11.60 5.14
CA GLU A 108 25.87 -10.81 4.50
C GLU A 108 26.56 -9.83 5.47
N LYS A 109 26.02 -9.69 6.69
CA LYS A 109 26.49 -8.73 7.71
C LYS A 109 26.40 -7.27 7.25
N ASP A 110 25.48 -6.99 6.33
CA ASP A 110 25.15 -5.63 5.92
C ASP A 110 24.19 -4.99 6.93
N ILE A 111 24.73 -4.62 8.07
CA ILE A 111 23.96 -4.12 9.20
C ILE A 111 23.17 -2.86 8.81
N LYS A 112 23.72 -2.03 7.95
CA LYS A 112 23.03 -0.80 7.50
C LYS A 112 21.73 -1.12 6.75
N ASN A 113 21.78 -1.99 5.75
CA ASN A 113 20.60 -2.36 4.99
C ASN A 113 19.66 -3.24 5.81
N TYR A 114 20.19 -4.13 6.65
CA TYR A 114 19.43 -4.88 7.64
C TYR A 114 18.57 -3.97 8.51
N THR A 115 19.16 -2.95 9.14
CA THR A 115 18.45 -1.98 10.02
C THR A 115 17.32 -1.28 9.26
N VAL A 116 17.57 -0.86 8.01
CA VAL A 116 16.53 -0.24 7.16
C VAL A 116 15.35 -1.19 6.92
N LYS A 117 15.62 -2.48 6.62
CA LYS A 117 14.56 -3.46 6.37
C LYS A 117 13.77 -3.81 7.63
N VAL A 118 14.45 -3.94 8.76
CA VAL A 118 13.79 -4.18 10.06
C VAL A 118 12.97 -2.97 10.51
N HIS A 119 13.44 -1.74 10.26
CA HIS A 119 12.67 -0.52 10.45
C HIS A 119 11.37 -0.53 9.62
N ALA A 120 11.47 -0.92 8.35
CA ALA A 120 10.30 -1.03 7.49
C ALA A 120 9.33 -2.10 7.98
N LEU A 121 9.85 -3.26 8.44
CA LEU A 121 9.03 -4.31 9.04
C LEU A 121 8.32 -3.83 10.31
N LYS A 122 9.03 -3.14 11.23
CA LYS A 122 8.43 -2.55 12.43
C LYS A 122 7.22 -1.67 12.08
N SER A 123 7.39 -0.81 11.08
CA SER A 123 6.34 0.13 10.66
C SER A 123 5.17 -0.58 10.01
N ALA A 124 5.42 -1.53 9.12
CA ALA A 124 4.38 -2.32 8.46
C ALA A 124 3.61 -3.20 9.46
N ALA A 125 4.32 -3.88 10.37
CA ALA A 125 3.71 -4.71 11.41
C ALA A 125 2.82 -3.90 12.35
N ARG A 126 3.26 -2.68 12.73
CA ARG A 126 2.44 -1.78 13.55
C ARG A 126 1.18 -1.35 12.81
N LEU A 127 1.31 -1.01 11.53
CA LEU A 127 0.18 -0.55 10.70
C LEU A 127 -0.93 -1.58 10.68
N VAL A 128 -0.58 -2.86 10.48
CA VAL A 128 -1.55 -3.96 10.41
C VAL A 128 -1.92 -4.56 11.78
N GLY A 129 -1.51 -3.95 12.89
CA GLY A 129 -1.87 -4.44 14.23
C GLY A 129 -1.06 -5.66 14.70
N ALA A 130 0.00 -6.07 14.02
CA ALA A 130 0.91 -7.15 14.45
C ALA A 130 1.89 -6.61 15.52
N LEU A 131 1.35 -6.22 16.69
CA LEU A 131 2.05 -5.42 17.68
C LEU A 131 3.28 -6.13 18.28
N GLU A 132 3.19 -7.45 18.53
CA GLU A 132 4.34 -8.23 19.02
C GLU A 132 5.47 -8.29 17.99
N LEU A 133 5.15 -8.51 16.71
CA LEU A 133 6.13 -8.50 15.64
C LEU A 133 6.79 -7.12 15.51
N SER A 134 5.99 -6.06 15.62
CA SER A 134 6.49 -4.68 15.63
C SER A 134 7.45 -4.40 16.79
N ALA A 135 7.16 -4.93 17.99
CA ALA A 135 8.03 -4.80 19.16
C ALA A 135 9.36 -5.54 18.99
N ASP A 136 9.32 -6.77 18.46
CA ASP A 136 10.52 -7.56 18.17
C ASP A 136 11.39 -6.88 17.09
N ALA A 137 10.77 -6.37 16.03
CA ALA A 137 11.45 -5.60 15.00
C ALA A 137 12.08 -4.31 15.54
N LYS A 138 11.40 -3.60 16.44
CA LYS A 138 11.95 -2.41 17.10
C LYS A 138 13.22 -2.75 17.89
N HIS A 139 13.20 -3.85 18.63
CA HIS A 139 14.38 -4.28 19.40
C HIS A 139 15.58 -4.55 18.47
N LEU A 140 15.35 -5.20 17.34
CA LEU A 140 16.41 -5.48 16.37
C LEU A 140 16.86 -4.25 15.56
N GLU A 141 15.97 -3.28 15.34
CA GLU A 141 16.35 -1.97 14.81
C GLU A 141 17.33 -1.25 15.76
N GLU A 142 17.03 -1.24 17.08
CA GLU A 142 17.90 -0.67 18.10
C GLU A 142 19.26 -1.39 18.16
N ALA A 143 19.28 -2.72 18.01
CA ALA A 143 20.51 -3.49 17.89
C ALA A 143 21.32 -3.10 16.64
N GLY A 144 20.64 -2.90 15.51
CA GLY A 144 21.25 -2.44 14.26
C GLY A 144 21.88 -1.03 14.40
N ASP A 145 21.14 -0.10 14.98
CA ASP A 145 21.62 1.27 15.23
C ASP A 145 22.86 1.31 16.14
N ASN A 146 22.93 0.37 17.11
CA ASN A 146 24.06 0.19 18.01
C ASN A 146 25.18 -0.70 17.43
N ASN A 147 25.00 -1.22 16.21
CA ASN A 147 25.90 -2.20 15.57
C ASN A 147 26.17 -3.44 16.44
N ASP A 148 25.15 -3.88 17.21
CA ASP A 148 25.20 -5.11 18.02
C ASP A 148 24.92 -6.34 17.15
N VAL A 149 25.97 -6.78 16.45
CA VAL A 149 25.92 -7.93 15.53
C VAL A 149 25.53 -9.22 16.28
N HIS A 150 25.96 -9.37 17.54
CA HIS A 150 25.64 -10.56 18.32
C HIS A 150 24.13 -10.67 18.61
N GLU A 151 23.49 -9.58 18.99
CA GLU A 151 22.05 -9.55 19.24
C GLU A 151 21.27 -9.78 17.94
N ILE A 152 21.72 -9.19 16.82
CA ILE A 152 21.14 -9.40 15.50
C ILE A 152 21.17 -10.88 15.13
N GLU A 153 22.35 -11.52 15.14
CA GLU A 153 22.52 -12.94 14.79
C GLU A 153 21.68 -13.86 15.71
N HIS A 154 21.56 -13.52 16.98
CA HIS A 154 20.83 -14.32 17.95
C HIS A 154 19.30 -14.20 17.82
N LYS A 155 18.77 -13.03 17.52
CA LYS A 155 17.32 -12.75 17.54
C LYS A 155 16.64 -12.75 16.19
N THR A 156 17.37 -12.49 15.10
CA THR A 156 16.79 -12.48 13.74
C THR A 156 16.08 -13.79 13.37
N PRO A 157 16.59 -14.99 13.68
CA PRO A 157 15.86 -16.22 13.37
C PRO A 157 14.47 -16.31 14.02
N ALA A 158 14.35 -15.83 15.27
CA ALA A 158 13.07 -15.82 15.99
C ALA A 158 12.10 -14.80 15.37
N LEU A 159 12.59 -13.60 15.03
CA LEU A 159 11.81 -12.58 14.32
C LEU A 159 11.27 -13.11 12.99
N LEU A 160 12.14 -13.71 12.16
CA LEU A 160 11.76 -14.23 10.84
C LEU A 160 10.78 -15.40 10.96
N SER A 161 10.97 -16.29 11.94
CA SER A 161 10.01 -17.37 12.22
C SER A 161 8.63 -16.82 12.57
N LYS A 162 8.56 -15.82 13.46
CA LYS A 162 7.30 -15.13 13.80
C LYS A 162 6.72 -14.42 12.57
N TYR A 163 7.53 -13.71 11.80
CA TYR A 163 7.05 -13.01 10.60
C TYR A 163 6.47 -13.99 9.59
N ARG A 164 7.21 -15.05 9.24
CA ARG A 164 6.74 -16.07 8.30
C ARG A 164 5.51 -16.84 8.81
N SER A 165 5.29 -16.93 10.13
CA SER A 165 4.09 -17.58 10.69
C SER A 165 2.78 -16.86 10.36
N TYR A 166 2.82 -15.58 10.00
CA TYR A 166 1.63 -14.86 9.51
C TYR A 166 1.19 -15.34 8.11
N LYS A 167 2.08 -15.92 7.30
CA LYS A 167 1.72 -16.37 5.95
C LYS A 167 0.56 -17.36 5.94
N PRO A 168 0.61 -18.52 6.64
CA PRO A 168 -0.51 -19.45 6.68
C PRO A 168 -1.73 -18.93 7.44
N ILE A 169 -1.55 -17.96 8.35
CA ILE A 169 -2.68 -17.33 9.07
C ILE A 169 -3.45 -16.45 8.10
N LEU A 170 -2.75 -15.57 7.37
CA LEU A 170 -3.34 -14.64 6.43
C LEU A 170 -3.79 -15.31 5.12
N ALA A 171 -3.20 -16.44 4.75
CA ALA A 171 -3.67 -17.25 3.64
C ALA A 171 -5.12 -17.72 3.80
N LYS A 172 -5.61 -17.85 5.03
CA LYS A 172 -7.02 -18.18 5.29
C LYS A 172 -7.97 -17.04 4.96
N VAL A 173 -7.46 -15.84 4.86
CA VAL A 173 -8.23 -14.62 4.59
C VAL A 173 -8.03 -14.13 3.16
N PHE A 174 -6.80 -14.20 2.65
CA PHE A 174 -6.40 -13.68 1.33
C PHE A 174 -5.97 -14.77 0.35
N GLY A 175 -5.37 -15.84 0.82
CA GLY A 175 -5.07 -16.98 -0.02
C GLY A 175 -6.32 -17.83 -0.09
N GLY A 176 -6.86 -18.07 -1.28
CA GLY A 176 -8.08 -18.83 -1.50
C GLY A 176 -8.31 -20.01 -0.53
N GLY A 177 -8.62 -19.68 0.71
CA GLY A 177 -9.15 -20.60 1.69
C GLY A 177 -10.53 -20.98 1.24
N GLU A 178 -10.80 -22.30 1.11
CA GLU A 178 -12.03 -22.91 0.64
C GLU A 178 -12.72 -22.01 -0.41
N GLU A 179 -12.44 -22.30 -1.69
CA GLU A 179 -13.03 -21.57 -2.82
C GLU A 179 -14.41 -21.10 -2.40
N ASP A 180 -14.69 -19.82 -2.49
CA ASP A 180 -16.06 -19.36 -2.41
C ASP A 180 -16.80 -19.98 -3.60
N THR A 181 -17.25 -21.22 -3.36
CA THR A 181 -17.98 -22.00 -4.37
C THR A 181 -19.30 -21.34 -4.75
N SER A 182 -19.67 -20.24 -4.07
CA SER A 182 -20.82 -19.41 -4.42
C SER A 182 -20.52 -18.48 -5.61
N LEU A 183 -19.24 -18.14 -5.86
CA LEU A 183 -18.86 -17.34 -7.00
C LEU A 183 -18.89 -18.18 -8.28
N PRO A 184 -19.41 -17.62 -9.40
CA PRO A 184 -19.35 -18.28 -10.68
C PRO A 184 -17.90 -18.46 -11.14
N GLU A 185 -17.58 -19.62 -11.73
CA GLU A 185 -16.27 -19.81 -12.35
C GLU A 185 -16.22 -19.04 -13.67
N ILE A 186 -15.18 -18.20 -13.83
CA ILE A 186 -14.96 -17.50 -15.09
C ILE A 186 -14.58 -18.51 -16.17
N SER A 187 -15.14 -18.36 -17.37
CA SER A 187 -14.73 -19.20 -18.50
C SER A 187 -13.31 -18.86 -18.96
N LEU A 188 -12.61 -19.83 -19.56
CA LEU A 188 -11.26 -19.59 -20.08
C LEU A 188 -11.24 -18.52 -21.17
N ASP A 189 -12.32 -18.39 -21.95
CA ASP A 189 -12.42 -17.37 -22.99
C ASP A 189 -12.54 -15.98 -22.39
N GLU A 190 -13.40 -15.78 -21.38
CA GLU A 190 -13.54 -14.51 -20.65
C GLU A 190 -12.25 -14.14 -19.90
N LEU A 191 -11.58 -15.13 -19.28
CA LEU A 191 -10.32 -14.90 -18.60
C LEU A 191 -9.20 -14.48 -19.56
N ASN A 192 -9.14 -15.08 -20.75
CA ASN A 192 -8.19 -14.71 -21.79
C ASN A 192 -8.48 -13.31 -22.37
N GLU A 193 -9.76 -12.93 -22.51
CA GLU A 193 -10.14 -11.56 -22.86
C GLU A 193 -9.69 -10.57 -21.79
N MET A 194 -9.88 -10.88 -20.52
CA MET A 194 -9.39 -10.06 -19.39
C MET A 194 -7.86 -9.92 -19.44
N TYR A 195 -7.11 -10.99 -19.65
CA TYR A 195 -5.66 -10.95 -19.81
C TYR A 195 -5.24 -10.05 -20.99
N SER A 196 -5.95 -10.12 -22.09
CA SER A 196 -5.67 -9.29 -23.26
C SER A 196 -5.93 -7.80 -22.99
N MET A 197 -6.98 -7.49 -22.22
CA MET A 197 -7.27 -6.11 -21.81
C MET A 197 -6.20 -5.58 -20.83
N ILE A 198 -5.82 -6.37 -19.82
CA ILE A 198 -4.76 -6.01 -18.87
C ILE A 198 -3.45 -5.74 -19.62
N LYS A 199 -3.10 -6.60 -20.60
CA LYS A 199 -1.92 -6.38 -21.46
C LYS A 199 -1.98 -5.05 -22.22
N GLY A 200 -3.12 -4.73 -22.82
CA GLY A 200 -3.32 -3.46 -23.53
C GLY A 200 -3.16 -2.26 -22.61
N PHE A 201 -3.82 -2.29 -21.46
CA PHE A 201 -3.72 -1.22 -20.46
C PHE A 201 -2.30 -1.07 -19.90
N ALA A 202 -1.58 -2.18 -19.70
CA ALA A 202 -0.19 -2.14 -19.25
C ALA A 202 0.74 -1.46 -20.27
N GLN A 203 0.53 -1.68 -21.57
CA GLN A 203 1.28 -1.02 -22.65
C GLN A 203 1.02 0.49 -22.70
N ASP A 204 -0.20 0.91 -22.36
CA ASP A 204 -0.62 2.31 -22.33
C ASP A 204 -0.36 2.96 -20.95
N PHE A 205 0.17 2.23 -19.95
CA PHE A 205 0.34 2.65 -18.56
C PHE A 205 -0.96 3.13 -17.90
N ASP A 206 -2.08 2.55 -18.30
CA ASP A 206 -3.40 2.86 -17.79
C ASP A 206 -3.71 2.03 -16.52
N LEU A 207 -3.20 2.53 -15.39
CA LEU A 207 -3.27 1.84 -14.10
C LEU A 207 -4.71 1.73 -13.58
N ASP A 208 -5.51 2.77 -13.79
CA ASP A 208 -6.90 2.80 -13.31
C ASP A 208 -7.73 1.68 -13.93
N ASN A 209 -7.54 1.42 -15.24
CA ASN A 209 -8.22 0.34 -15.92
C ASN A 209 -7.64 -1.04 -15.57
N ILE A 210 -6.34 -1.15 -15.25
CA ILE A 210 -5.77 -2.40 -14.72
C ILE A 210 -6.39 -2.73 -13.36
N ASP A 211 -6.42 -1.76 -12.44
CA ASP A 211 -7.02 -1.95 -11.11
C ASP A 211 -8.50 -2.32 -11.22
N HIS A 212 -9.24 -1.65 -12.11
CA HIS A 212 -10.63 -2.01 -12.38
C HIS A 212 -10.78 -3.46 -12.87
N MET A 213 -9.92 -3.94 -13.78
CA MET A 213 -9.96 -5.34 -14.23
C MET A 213 -9.64 -6.32 -13.09
N MET A 214 -8.71 -5.98 -12.21
CA MET A 214 -8.38 -6.81 -11.05
C MET A 214 -9.55 -6.86 -10.04
N GLU A 215 -10.30 -5.76 -9.85
CA GLU A 215 -11.52 -5.75 -9.04
C GLU A 215 -12.65 -6.57 -9.67
N GLU A 216 -12.84 -6.47 -10.99
CA GLU A 216 -13.82 -7.31 -11.70
C GLU A 216 -13.50 -8.81 -11.57
N ALA A 217 -12.20 -9.17 -11.60
CA ALA A 217 -11.77 -10.55 -11.44
C ALA A 217 -12.18 -11.14 -10.07
N LYS A 218 -12.28 -10.32 -9.02
CA LYS A 218 -12.71 -10.76 -7.67
C LYS A 218 -14.15 -11.30 -7.64
N LYS A 219 -14.97 -10.98 -8.63
CA LYS A 219 -16.35 -11.46 -8.75
C LYS A 219 -16.45 -12.90 -9.26
N PHE A 220 -15.34 -13.49 -9.64
CA PHE A 220 -15.29 -14.81 -10.25
C PHE A 220 -14.30 -15.72 -9.52
N ARG A 221 -14.56 -17.01 -9.60
CA ARG A 221 -13.59 -18.05 -9.24
C ARG A 221 -12.70 -18.32 -10.44
N ILE A 222 -11.39 -18.22 -10.25
CA ILE A 222 -10.41 -18.52 -11.30
C ILE A 222 -10.25 -20.05 -11.44
N PRO A 223 -10.31 -20.60 -12.65
CA PRO A 223 -10.08 -22.03 -12.89
C PRO A 223 -8.74 -22.49 -12.32
N GLU A 224 -8.72 -23.68 -11.71
CA GLU A 224 -7.53 -24.19 -11.01
C GLU A 224 -6.27 -24.20 -11.88
N ALA A 225 -6.42 -24.51 -13.16
CA ALA A 225 -5.31 -24.54 -14.12
C ALA A 225 -4.67 -23.15 -14.35
N GLU A 226 -5.40 -22.07 -14.13
CA GLU A 226 -4.97 -20.69 -14.38
C GLU A 226 -4.59 -19.94 -13.10
N ARG A 227 -4.85 -20.50 -11.91
CA ARG A 227 -4.61 -19.83 -10.63
C ARG A 227 -3.18 -19.36 -10.46
N GLU A 228 -2.21 -20.24 -10.71
CA GLU A 228 -0.80 -19.89 -10.55
C GLU A 228 -0.40 -18.73 -11.46
N LYS A 229 -0.90 -18.73 -12.69
CA LYS A 229 -0.67 -17.64 -13.65
C LYS A 229 -1.34 -16.35 -13.19
N PHE A 230 -2.60 -16.43 -12.75
CA PHE A 230 -3.36 -15.28 -12.28
C PHE A 230 -2.72 -14.63 -11.03
N GLU A 231 -2.28 -15.43 -10.06
CA GLU A 231 -1.59 -14.90 -8.87
C GLU A 231 -0.26 -14.21 -9.23
N LYS A 232 0.49 -14.73 -10.20
CA LYS A 232 1.69 -14.05 -10.70
C LYS A 232 1.37 -12.73 -11.40
N ILE A 233 0.29 -12.67 -12.18
CA ILE A 233 -0.20 -11.44 -12.79
C ILE A 233 -0.56 -10.43 -11.71
N LYS A 234 -1.32 -10.83 -10.70
CA LYS A 234 -1.68 -10.01 -9.54
C LYS A 234 -0.43 -9.48 -8.82
N GLU A 235 0.57 -10.33 -8.62
CA GLU A 235 1.84 -9.92 -8.02
C GLU A 235 2.59 -8.89 -8.87
N CYS A 236 2.66 -9.09 -10.18
CA CYS A 236 3.29 -8.13 -11.10
C CYS A 236 2.57 -6.77 -11.07
N VAL A 237 1.24 -6.75 -11.10
CA VAL A 237 0.43 -5.53 -10.99
C VAL A 237 0.71 -4.82 -9.65
N THR A 238 0.63 -5.55 -8.53
CA THR A 238 0.85 -4.99 -7.19
C THR A 238 2.25 -4.39 -7.01
N ASN A 239 3.27 -5.00 -7.64
CA ASN A 239 4.66 -4.55 -7.55
C ASN A 239 5.06 -3.57 -8.67
N ALA A 240 4.14 -3.21 -9.56
CA ALA A 240 4.40 -2.44 -10.77
C ALA A 240 5.53 -3.05 -11.63
N ASP A 241 5.62 -4.39 -11.67
CA ASP A 241 6.56 -5.14 -12.49
C ASP A 241 5.98 -5.37 -13.90
N TRP A 242 6.05 -4.32 -14.72
CA TRP A 242 5.50 -4.34 -16.08
C TRP A 242 6.24 -5.30 -17.01
N GLY A 243 7.55 -5.52 -16.76
CA GLY A 243 8.34 -6.50 -17.52
C GLY A 243 7.89 -7.93 -17.24
N GLY A 244 7.74 -8.29 -15.97
CA GLY A 244 7.21 -9.60 -15.58
C GLY A 244 5.77 -9.81 -16.04
N LEU A 245 4.95 -8.76 -16.03
CA LEU A 245 3.57 -8.80 -16.51
C LEU A 245 3.51 -9.08 -18.02
N GLU A 246 4.37 -8.44 -18.82
CA GLU A 246 4.42 -8.65 -20.28
C GLU A 246 4.86 -10.09 -20.64
N GLU A 247 5.75 -10.69 -19.84
CA GLU A 247 6.19 -12.08 -20.04
C GLU A 247 5.09 -13.11 -19.73
N LEU A 248 4.15 -12.76 -18.82
CA LEU A 248 3.06 -13.64 -18.40
C LEU A 248 1.84 -13.56 -19.32
N LEU A 249 1.64 -12.42 -19.98
CA LEU A 249 0.51 -12.09 -20.87
C LEU A 249 0.89 -12.10 -22.34
#